data_e56e6e14b67523e2a2f3e6798c66274b
#
_entry.id   e56e6e14b67523e2a2f3e6798c66274b
#
_cell.length_a   1.000
_cell.length_b   1.000
_cell.length_c   1.000
_cell.angle_alpha   90.00
_cell.angle_beta   90.00
_cell.angle_gamma   90.00
#
_symmetry.space_group_name_H-M   'P 1'
#
loop_
_entity.id
_entity.type
_entity.pdbx_description
1 polymer ?
#
loop_
_entity_poly.entity_id
_entity_poly.type
_entity_poly.pdbx_seq_one_letter_code
_entity_poly.pdbx_strand_id
1 'polypeptide(L)'
;MGFFGKFAYSAGRWNTGRPTAVPFLLVDIHDSRIATVDYRAADATGGRFFLSYEPRIYFEEPDAGAPVDTHAEAEGFVRWVLDAEGRAVDPGQVHRLMASPSGAPPADDDVRETVGRLLALAGLPLPDWPSDDDAPAC
;
A
#
# COMPACT_ATOMS: atom_id res chain seq x y z
N MET A 1 11.12 14.29 -11.25
CA MET A 1 10.94 14.04 -9.80
C MET A 1 9.76 13.13 -9.56
N GLY A 2 9.89 12.20 -8.63
CA GLY A 2 8.84 11.29 -8.30
C GLY A 2 7.77 11.91 -7.41
N PHE A 3 6.69 11.18 -7.24
CA PHE A 3 5.57 11.58 -6.39
C PHE A 3 5.81 11.11 -4.94
N PHE A 4 5.50 11.98 -3.98
CA PHE A 4 5.56 11.71 -2.55
C PHE A 4 4.20 12.04 -1.93
N GLY A 5 3.72 11.21 -1.03
CA GLY A 5 2.47 11.50 -0.33
C GLY A 5 2.08 10.44 0.67
N LYS A 6 1.32 10.83 1.68
CA LYS A 6 0.71 9.95 2.67
C LYS A 6 -0.79 10.12 2.63
N PHE A 7 -1.50 9.00 2.51
CA PHE A 7 -2.96 8.98 2.42
C PHE A 7 -3.50 7.95 3.39
N ALA A 8 -4.45 8.37 4.22
CA ALA A 8 -5.07 7.49 5.20
C ALA A 8 -6.56 7.32 4.88
N TYR A 9 -6.99 6.08 4.77
CA TYR A 9 -8.39 5.71 4.57
C TYR A 9 -8.98 5.28 5.90
N SER A 10 -10.02 5.99 6.35
CA SER A 10 -10.78 5.60 7.52
C SER A 10 -12.17 6.24 7.43
N ALA A 11 -13.16 5.59 8.06
CA ALA A 11 -14.54 6.09 8.09
C ALA A 11 -15.09 6.39 6.67
N GLY A 12 -14.72 5.59 5.68
CA GLY A 12 -15.23 5.68 4.33
C GLY A 12 -14.60 6.74 3.43
N ARG A 13 -13.51 7.37 3.87
CA ARG A 13 -12.88 8.43 3.07
C ARG A 13 -11.37 8.46 3.24
N TRP A 14 -10.70 9.04 2.25
CA TRP A 14 -9.27 9.32 2.27
C TRP A 14 -9.00 10.70 2.86
N ASN A 15 -7.94 10.78 3.68
CA ASN A 15 -7.41 12.04 4.21
C ASN A 15 -5.89 12.04 4.03
N THR A 16 -5.29 13.21 3.95
CA THR A 16 -3.84 13.32 3.92
C THR A 16 -3.29 13.32 5.34
N GLY A 17 -2.08 12.75 5.51
CA GLY A 17 -1.40 12.74 6.79
C GLY A 17 -1.68 11.47 7.59
N ARG A 18 -1.46 11.56 8.90
CA ARG A 18 -1.59 10.40 9.78
C ARG A 18 -3.05 10.14 10.15
N PRO A 19 -3.47 8.87 10.21
CA PRO A 19 -4.81 8.56 10.68
C PRO A 19 -4.93 8.81 12.19
N THR A 20 -6.12 9.20 12.61
CA THR A 20 -6.39 9.52 14.02
C THR A 20 -7.27 8.49 14.72
N ALA A 21 -7.79 7.52 13.97
CA ALA A 21 -8.71 6.51 14.51
C ALA A 21 -8.55 5.20 13.78
N VAL A 22 -8.81 4.10 14.46
CA VAL A 22 -8.86 2.75 13.88
C VAL A 22 -10.32 2.38 13.60
N PRO A 23 -10.60 1.52 12.60
CA PRO A 23 -9.64 0.92 11.65
C PRO A 23 -9.16 1.92 10.61
N PHE A 24 -7.96 1.71 10.08
CA PHE A 24 -7.45 2.57 9.01
C PHE A 24 -6.53 1.79 8.06
N LEU A 25 -6.36 2.35 6.86
CA LEU A 25 -5.37 1.93 5.88
C LEU A 25 -4.53 3.15 5.54
N LEU A 26 -3.22 3.05 5.73
CA LEU A 26 -2.29 4.15 5.41
C LEU A 26 -1.42 3.73 4.24
N VAL A 27 -1.38 4.58 3.21
CA VAL A 27 -0.51 4.38 2.05
C VAL A 27 0.48 5.55 1.99
N ASP A 28 1.76 5.23 2.09
CA ASP A 28 2.85 6.21 2.06
C ASP A 28 3.69 5.96 0.82
N ILE A 29 3.68 6.91 -0.11
CA ILE A 29 4.38 6.78 -1.40
C ILE A 29 5.65 7.61 -1.37
N HIS A 30 6.76 6.96 -1.76
CA HIS A 30 8.07 7.59 -1.85
C HIS A 30 8.56 7.53 -3.30
N ASP A 31 8.78 8.70 -3.88
CA ASP A 31 9.41 8.89 -5.20
C ASP A 31 8.73 8.09 -6.33
N SER A 32 7.42 7.93 -6.27
CA SER A 32 6.63 7.10 -7.21
C SER A 32 7.13 5.66 -7.34
N ARG A 33 8.07 5.22 -6.50
CA ARG A 33 8.75 3.93 -6.63
C ARG A 33 8.40 2.93 -5.56
N ILE A 34 8.12 3.40 -4.34
CA ILE A 34 7.80 2.55 -3.21
C ILE A 34 6.49 3.01 -2.60
N ALA A 35 5.63 2.07 -2.25
CA ALA A 35 4.49 2.37 -1.38
C ALA A 35 4.59 1.48 -0.15
N THR A 36 4.52 2.10 1.03
CA THR A 36 4.37 1.40 2.29
C THR A 36 2.88 1.35 2.60
N VAL A 37 2.36 0.16 2.85
CA VAL A 37 0.95 -0.04 3.18
C VAL A 37 0.87 -0.51 4.63
N ASP A 38 0.28 0.31 5.50
CA ASP A 38 0.00 -0.03 6.89
C ASP A 38 -1.49 -0.21 7.06
N TYR A 39 -1.90 -1.31 7.68
CA TYR A 39 -3.30 -1.54 7.98
C TYR A 39 -3.48 -1.84 9.46
N ARG A 40 -4.54 -1.28 10.06
CA ARG A 40 -4.88 -1.48 11.47
C ARG A 40 -6.37 -1.77 11.58
N ALA A 41 -6.69 -2.81 12.33
CA ALA A 41 -8.07 -3.17 12.63
C ALA A 41 -8.59 -2.36 13.82
N ALA A 42 -9.89 -2.49 14.12
CA ALA A 42 -10.52 -1.77 15.22
C ALA A 42 -9.88 -2.06 16.58
N ASP A 43 -9.29 -3.25 16.75
CA ASP A 43 -8.58 -3.64 17.98
C ASP A 43 -7.10 -3.20 17.96
N ALA A 44 -6.70 -2.39 16.98
CA ALA A 44 -5.34 -1.88 16.77
C ALA A 44 -4.32 -2.94 16.34
N THR A 45 -4.75 -4.18 16.06
CA THR A 45 -3.86 -5.16 15.42
C THR A 45 -3.76 -4.86 13.93
N GLY A 46 -2.66 -5.23 13.31
CA GLY A 46 -2.48 -4.98 11.90
C GLY A 46 -1.11 -5.41 11.42
N GLY A 47 -0.68 -4.83 10.31
CA GLY A 47 0.59 -5.17 9.71
C GLY A 47 1.06 -4.11 8.72
N ARG A 48 2.12 -4.45 8.01
CA ARG A 48 2.76 -3.56 7.04
C ARG A 48 3.36 -4.40 5.92
N PHE A 49 3.21 -3.91 4.69
CA PHE A 49 3.90 -4.49 3.55
C PHE A 49 4.23 -3.38 2.54
N PHE A 50 4.96 -3.75 1.50
CA PHE A 50 5.45 -2.79 0.52
C PHE A 50 5.02 -3.19 -0.88
N LEU A 51 4.86 -2.21 -1.75
CA LEU A 51 4.58 -2.38 -3.17
C LEU A 51 5.77 -1.87 -3.98
N SER A 52 6.06 -2.50 -5.09
CA SER A 52 7.18 -2.29 -6.02
C SER A 52 8.53 -2.71 -5.45
N TYR A 53 9.01 -2.06 -4.40
CA TYR A 53 10.27 -2.42 -3.74
C TYR A 53 10.11 -2.42 -2.23
N GLU A 54 10.83 -3.32 -1.54
CA GLU A 54 11.03 -3.16 -0.10
C GLU A 54 12.10 -2.08 0.12
N PRO A 55 12.01 -1.25 1.18
CA PRO A 55 12.96 -0.14 1.37
C PRO A 55 14.42 -0.60 1.41
N ARG A 56 14.73 -1.73 2.03
CA ARG A 56 16.10 -2.26 2.09
C ARG A 56 16.67 -2.56 0.71
N ILE A 57 15.82 -2.92 -0.26
CA ILE A 57 16.23 -3.19 -1.63
C ILE A 57 16.39 -1.87 -2.40
N TYR A 58 15.39 -0.99 -2.30
CA TYR A 58 15.39 0.26 -3.05
C TYR A 58 16.57 1.15 -2.67
N PHE A 59 16.86 1.26 -1.38
CA PHE A 59 17.94 2.11 -0.89
C PHE A 59 19.29 1.38 -0.86
N GLU A 60 19.32 0.10 -1.20
CA GLU A 60 20.51 -0.76 -1.14
C GLU A 60 21.12 -0.77 0.27
N GLU A 61 20.26 -0.71 1.30
CA GLU A 61 20.65 -0.70 2.71
C GLU A 61 19.95 -1.84 3.43
N PRO A 62 20.71 -2.90 3.84
CA PRO A 62 20.07 -4.04 4.50
C PRO A 62 19.33 -3.67 5.79
N ASP A 63 19.75 -2.58 6.45
CA ASP A 63 19.15 -2.13 7.72
C ASP A 63 17.95 -1.21 7.55
N ALA A 64 17.56 -0.89 6.31
CA ALA A 64 16.43 0.02 6.05
C ALA A 64 15.06 -0.58 6.39
N GLY A 65 15.01 -1.84 6.80
CA GLY A 65 13.79 -2.51 7.24
C GLY A 65 13.99 -4.01 7.32
N ALA A 66 13.14 -4.67 8.09
CA ALA A 66 13.14 -6.13 8.16
C ALA A 66 12.46 -6.73 6.92
N PRO A 67 12.85 -7.94 6.49
CA PRO A 67 12.12 -8.64 5.44
C PRO A 67 10.65 -8.85 5.82
N VAL A 68 9.76 -8.70 4.85
CA VAL A 68 8.32 -8.86 5.06
C VAL A 68 7.95 -10.32 4.81
N ASP A 69 7.17 -10.90 5.73
CA ASP A 69 6.51 -12.19 5.48
C ASP A 69 5.29 -11.91 4.59
N THR A 70 5.49 -12.00 3.28
CA THR A 70 4.49 -11.59 2.30
C THR A 70 3.22 -12.44 2.37
N HIS A 71 3.33 -13.73 2.69
CA HIS A 71 2.15 -14.58 2.84
C HIS A 71 1.33 -14.19 4.07
N ALA A 72 1.98 -13.99 5.21
CA ALA A 72 1.30 -13.58 6.43
C ALA A 72 0.64 -12.20 6.27
N GLU A 73 1.34 -11.27 5.63
CA GLU A 73 0.79 -9.93 5.42
C GLU A 73 -0.36 -9.93 4.41
N ALA A 74 -0.30 -10.76 3.36
CA ALA A 74 -1.41 -10.89 2.43
C ALA A 74 -2.67 -11.40 3.14
N GLU A 75 -2.52 -12.42 3.98
CA GLU A 75 -3.65 -12.96 4.77
C GLU A 75 -4.17 -11.92 5.77
N GLY A 76 -3.27 -11.20 6.43
CA GLY A 76 -3.64 -10.15 7.39
C GLY A 76 -4.39 -9.01 6.73
N PHE A 77 -3.94 -8.56 5.57
CA PHE A 77 -4.61 -7.51 4.81
C PHE A 77 -6.02 -7.95 4.37
N VAL A 78 -6.15 -9.17 3.87
CA VAL A 78 -7.44 -9.73 3.45
C VAL A 78 -8.41 -9.78 4.63
N ARG A 79 -7.92 -10.16 5.81
CA ARG A 79 -8.74 -10.16 7.03
C ARG A 79 -9.16 -8.73 7.40
N TRP A 80 -8.26 -7.79 7.27
CA TRP A 80 -8.58 -6.38 7.53
C TRP A 80 -9.70 -5.88 6.60
N VAL A 81 -9.61 -6.19 5.30
CA VAL A 81 -10.64 -5.80 4.33
C VAL A 81 -11.99 -6.43 4.68
N LEU A 82 -11.99 -7.70 5.05
CA LEU A 82 -13.22 -8.38 5.43
C LEU A 82 -13.86 -7.73 6.67
N ASP A 83 -13.05 -7.45 7.69
CA ASP A 83 -13.55 -6.87 8.95
C ASP A 83 -13.96 -5.42 8.80
N ALA A 84 -13.20 -4.62 8.06
CA ALA A 84 -13.44 -3.19 7.94
C ALA A 84 -14.47 -2.85 6.85
N GLU A 85 -14.48 -3.60 5.74
CA GLU A 85 -15.29 -3.28 4.56
C GLU A 85 -16.31 -4.36 4.20
N GLY A 86 -16.27 -5.51 4.86
CA GLY A 86 -17.20 -6.60 4.58
C GLY A 86 -16.97 -7.28 3.22
N ARG A 87 -15.78 -7.13 2.65
CA ARG A 87 -15.47 -7.66 1.33
C ARG A 87 -14.48 -8.82 1.42
N ALA A 88 -14.78 -9.92 0.74
CA ALA A 88 -13.86 -11.06 0.63
C ALA A 88 -12.87 -10.80 -0.51
N VAL A 89 -11.57 -11.01 -0.23
CA VAL A 89 -10.49 -10.82 -1.19
C VAL A 89 -9.61 -12.07 -1.19
N ASP A 90 -9.09 -12.44 -2.37
CA ASP A 90 -8.17 -13.57 -2.49
C ASP A 90 -6.76 -13.14 -2.06
N PRO A 91 -6.18 -13.73 -1.01
CA PRO A 91 -4.84 -13.37 -0.56
C PRO A 91 -3.77 -13.62 -1.63
N GLY A 92 -3.95 -14.58 -2.52
CA GLY A 92 -3.03 -14.82 -3.63
C GLY A 92 -2.93 -13.63 -4.58
N GLN A 93 -4.05 -12.95 -4.84
CA GLN A 93 -4.06 -11.76 -5.68
C GLN A 93 -3.34 -10.59 -5.01
N VAL A 94 -3.53 -10.42 -3.69
CA VAL A 94 -2.81 -9.40 -2.93
C VAL A 94 -1.31 -9.69 -2.93
N HIS A 95 -0.94 -10.95 -2.70
CA HIS A 95 0.46 -11.36 -2.67
C HIS A 95 1.20 -11.03 -3.97
N ARG A 96 0.54 -11.18 -5.11
CA ARG A 96 1.15 -10.88 -6.42
C ARG A 96 1.47 -9.40 -6.61
N LEU A 97 0.80 -8.52 -5.89
CA LEU A 97 1.04 -7.08 -5.97
C LEU A 97 2.16 -6.62 -5.03
N MET A 98 2.51 -7.43 -4.04
CA MET A 98 3.53 -7.06 -3.06
C MET A 98 4.92 -7.03 -3.66
N ALA A 99 5.79 -6.19 -3.08
CA ALA A 99 7.19 -6.15 -3.44
C ALA A 99 7.84 -7.50 -3.18
N SER A 100 8.65 -7.96 -4.14
CA SER A 100 9.36 -9.22 -4.01
C SER A 100 10.50 -9.08 -3.00
N PRO A 101 10.63 -9.99 -2.00
CA PRO A 101 11.77 -9.98 -1.10
C PRO A 101 13.11 -10.22 -1.81
N SER A 102 13.08 -10.83 -3.00
CA SER A 102 14.29 -11.08 -3.79
C SER A 102 14.74 -9.88 -4.62
N GLY A 103 13.96 -8.78 -4.61
CA GLY A 103 14.31 -7.58 -5.36
C GLY A 103 14.01 -7.64 -6.84
N ALA A 104 13.10 -8.52 -7.28
CA ALA A 104 12.69 -8.59 -8.68
C ALA A 104 12.11 -7.23 -9.13
N PRO A 105 12.37 -6.79 -10.39
CA PRO A 105 11.85 -5.53 -10.86
C PRO A 105 10.32 -5.49 -10.80
N PRO A 106 9.71 -4.34 -10.41
CA PRO A 106 8.27 -4.20 -10.41
C PRO A 106 7.71 -4.19 -11.83
N ALA A 107 6.46 -4.62 -11.98
CA ALA A 107 5.78 -4.62 -13.26
C ALA A 107 5.39 -3.22 -13.72
N ASP A 108 5.13 -2.31 -12.78
CA ASP A 108 4.68 -0.94 -13.05
C ASP A 108 5.81 0.05 -12.80
N ASP A 109 5.96 1.06 -13.67
CA ASP A 109 6.95 2.13 -13.50
C ASP A 109 6.58 3.07 -12.37
N ASP A 110 5.28 3.31 -12.16
CA ASP A 110 4.77 4.18 -11.10
C ASP A 110 3.98 3.32 -10.10
N VAL A 111 4.40 3.36 -8.84
CA VAL A 111 3.79 2.54 -7.80
C VAL A 111 2.31 2.87 -7.56
N ARG A 112 1.85 4.07 -7.97
CA ARG A 112 0.43 4.43 -7.85
C ARG A 112 -0.45 3.48 -8.65
N GLU A 113 0.01 2.94 -9.77
CA GLU A 113 -0.73 1.94 -10.54
C GLU A 113 -0.92 0.65 -9.73
N THR A 114 0.16 0.20 -9.07
CA THR A 114 0.09 -0.99 -8.22
C THR A 114 -0.83 -0.76 -7.02
N VAL A 115 -0.75 0.42 -6.40
CA VAL A 115 -1.65 0.80 -5.32
C VAL A 115 -3.10 0.78 -5.81
N GLY A 116 -3.34 1.32 -7.01
CA GLY A 116 -4.69 1.32 -7.60
C GLY A 116 -5.25 -0.08 -7.77
N ARG A 117 -4.42 -1.04 -8.19
CA ARG A 117 -4.83 -2.43 -8.31
C ARG A 117 -5.16 -3.04 -6.95
N LEU A 118 -4.35 -2.75 -5.93
CA LEU A 118 -4.61 -3.22 -4.58
C LEU A 118 -5.94 -2.66 -4.05
N LEU A 119 -6.18 -1.37 -4.23
CA LEU A 119 -7.42 -0.74 -3.78
C LEU A 119 -8.64 -1.29 -4.53
N ALA A 120 -8.50 -1.58 -5.83
CA ALA A 120 -9.56 -2.20 -6.61
C ALA A 120 -9.92 -3.59 -6.07
N LEU A 121 -8.92 -4.40 -5.70
CA LEU A 121 -9.16 -5.70 -5.06
C LEU A 121 -9.93 -5.53 -3.75
N ALA A 122 -9.58 -4.53 -2.96
CA ALA A 122 -10.22 -4.25 -1.68
C ALA A 122 -11.58 -3.56 -1.81
N GLY A 123 -11.94 -3.12 -3.03
CA GLY A 123 -13.18 -2.39 -3.24
C GLY A 123 -13.17 -0.98 -2.69
N LEU A 124 -11.98 -0.38 -2.55
CA LEU A 124 -11.82 0.96 -2.01
C LEU A 124 -11.65 1.97 -3.13
N PRO A 125 -12.12 3.23 -2.92
CA PRO A 125 -11.89 4.29 -3.90
C PRO A 125 -10.42 4.69 -3.93
N LEU A 126 -10.01 5.33 -5.03
CA LEU A 126 -8.66 5.89 -5.12
C LEU A 126 -8.56 7.15 -4.26
N PRO A 127 -7.39 7.42 -3.63
CA PRO A 127 -7.16 8.71 -3.01
C PRO A 127 -7.13 9.83 -4.05
N ASP A 128 -7.32 11.05 -3.59
CA ASP A 128 -7.26 12.23 -4.46
C ASP A 128 -5.79 12.63 -4.67
N TRP A 129 -5.08 11.86 -5.47
CA TRP A 129 -3.72 12.18 -5.88
C TRP A 129 -3.65 12.53 -7.35
N PRO A 130 -2.67 13.32 -7.79
CA PRO A 130 -2.52 13.62 -9.20
C PRO A 130 -2.14 12.37 -9.99
N SER A 131 -2.80 12.14 -11.12
CA SER A 131 -2.41 11.15 -12.10
C SER A 131 -1.46 11.79 -13.12
N ASP A 132 -0.80 10.94 -13.93
CA ASP A 132 0.07 11.46 -15.00
C ASP A 132 -0.73 12.32 -16.00
N ASP A 133 -2.00 11.98 -16.22
CA ASP A 133 -2.88 12.74 -17.11
C ASP A 133 -3.27 14.10 -16.53
N ASP A 134 -3.25 14.23 -15.20
CA ASP A 134 -3.58 15.45 -14.48
C ASP A 134 -2.35 16.26 -14.10
N ALA A 135 -1.16 15.74 -14.40
CA ALA A 135 0.07 16.45 -14.10
C ALA A 135 0.11 17.76 -14.85
N PRO A 136 0.46 18.89 -14.20
CA PRO A 136 0.56 20.15 -14.90
C PRO A 136 1.63 20.05 -15.99
N ALA A 137 1.26 20.51 -17.18
CA ALA A 137 2.22 20.62 -18.27
C ALA A 137 3.26 21.68 -17.92
N CYS A 138 4.45 21.22 -17.57
CA CYS A 138 5.55 22.11 -17.22
C CYS A 138 6.38 22.44 -18.43
#